data_18653d659754e0479879d1efdb194b13
#
_entry.id   18653d659754e0479879d1efdb194b13
#
_cell.length_a   1.000
_cell.length_b   1.000
_cell.length_c   1.000
_cell.angle_alpha   90.00
_cell.angle_beta   90.00
_cell.angle_gamma   90.00
#
_symmetry.space_group_name_H-M   'P 1'
#
loop_
_entity.id
_entity.type
_entity.pdbx_description
1 polymer ?
#
loop_
_entity_poly.entity_id
_entity_poly.type
_entity_poly.pdbx_seq_one_letter_code
_entity_poly.pdbx_strand_id
1 'polypeptide(L)' 'MRPLKERISITIDGDLLEKLREKAEEDDRSLSQYINLVLKKHLEEEQNRK' A
#
# COMPACT_ATOMS: atom_id res chain seq x y z
N MET A 1 -2.55 12.24 20.63
CA MET A 1 -3.04 12.10 19.26
C MET A 1 -2.07 11.32 18.40
N ARG A 2 -2.55 10.43 17.60
CA ARG A 2 -1.69 9.65 16.75
C ARG A 2 -1.27 10.41 15.53
N PRO A 3 -0.06 10.21 15.06
CA PRO A 3 0.32 10.77 13.78
C PRO A 3 -0.53 10.17 12.66
N LEU A 4 -0.76 10.96 11.63
CA LEU A 4 -1.54 10.49 10.51
C LEU A 4 -0.84 9.36 9.77
N LYS A 5 0.48 9.41 9.75
CA LYS A 5 1.26 8.40 9.06
C LYS A 5 2.52 8.09 9.84
N GLU A 6 2.91 6.85 9.80
CA GLU A 6 4.13 6.42 10.45
C GLU A 6 5.05 5.81 9.42
N ARG A 7 6.34 5.93 9.68
CA ARG A 7 7.33 5.37 8.79
C ARG A 7 7.67 3.97 9.21
N ILE A 8 7.72 3.08 8.25
CA ILE A 8 8.13 1.71 8.50
C ILE A 8 9.08 1.27 7.40
N SER A 9 9.84 0.23 7.71
CA SER A 9 10.71 -0.40 6.75
C SER A 9 10.31 -1.84 6.60
N ILE A 10 10.12 -2.29 5.37
CA ILE A 10 9.78 -3.67 5.12
C ILE A 10 10.60 -4.18 3.95
N THR A 11 10.68 -5.50 3.85
CA THR A 11 11.36 -6.15 2.75
C THR A 11 10.30 -6.67 1.77
N ILE A 12 10.46 -6.34 0.50
CA ILE A 12 9.51 -6.75 -0.53
C ILE A 12 10.29 -7.41 -1.66
N ASP A 13 9.70 -8.46 -2.23
CA ASP A 13 10.29 -9.10 -3.40
C ASP A 13 10.47 -8.08 -4.52
N GLY A 14 11.60 -8.20 -5.22
CA GLY A 14 11.94 -7.23 -6.24
C GLY A 14 10.93 -7.16 -7.37
N ASP A 15 10.50 -8.31 -7.88
CA ASP A 15 9.54 -8.32 -8.97
C ASP A 15 8.17 -7.82 -8.51
N LEU A 16 7.81 -8.09 -7.27
CA LEU A 16 6.58 -7.53 -6.72
C LEU A 16 6.66 -6.01 -6.62
N LEU A 17 7.80 -5.52 -6.20
CA LEU A 17 8.00 -4.08 -6.07
C LEU A 17 7.88 -3.39 -7.43
N GLU A 18 8.43 -4.00 -8.47
CA GLU A 18 8.33 -3.42 -9.79
C GLU A 18 6.88 -3.32 -10.26
N LYS A 19 6.12 -4.36 -10.02
CA LYS A 19 4.71 -4.34 -10.39
C LYS A 19 3.94 -3.29 -9.63
N LEU A 20 4.26 -3.13 -8.36
CA LEU A 20 3.60 -2.11 -7.57
C LEU A 20 3.92 -0.71 -8.09
N ARG A 21 5.15 -0.50 -8.53
CA ARG A 21 5.51 0.79 -9.10
C ARG A 21 4.72 1.09 -10.35
N GLU A 22 4.57 0.08 -11.21
CA GLU A 22 3.81 0.27 -12.44
C GLU A 22 2.36 0.62 -12.12
N LYS A 23 1.78 -0.09 -11.17
CA LYS A 23 0.40 0.18 -10.79
C LYS A 23 0.25 1.57 -10.19
N ALA A 24 1.21 1.97 -9.39
CA ALA A 24 1.16 3.28 -8.78
C ALA A 24 1.20 4.37 -9.84
N GLU A 25 2.03 4.19 -10.86
CA GLU A 25 2.12 5.15 -11.95
C GLU A 25 0.81 5.22 -12.73
N GLU A 26 0.21 4.09 -12.99
CA GLU A 26 -1.06 4.06 -13.70
C GLU A 26 -2.12 4.84 -12.95
N ASP A 27 -2.03 4.83 -11.64
CA ASP A 27 -2.99 5.48 -10.77
C ASP A 27 -2.59 6.92 -10.44
N ASP A 28 -1.48 7.37 -11.01
CA ASP A 28 -0.98 8.72 -10.74
C ASP A 28 -0.68 8.93 -9.26
N ARG A 29 -0.19 7.91 -8.60
CA ARG A 29 0.12 7.98 -7.18
C ARG A 29 1.58 7.66 -6.95
N SER A 30 2.13 8.14 -5.84
CA SER A 30 3.45 7.69 -5.45
C SER A 30 3.36 6.25 -4.98
N LEU A 31 4.52 5.57 -4.96
CA LEU A 31 4.54 4.18 -4.53
C LEU A 31 4.04 4.04 -3.10
N SER A 32 4.45 4.94 -2.22
CA SER A 32 4.01 4.90 -0.83
C SER A 32 2.50 5.05 -0.72
N GLN A 33 1.94 5.97 -1.47
CA GLN A 33 0.50 6.19 -1.43
C GLN A 33 -0.26 4.98 -1.95
N TYR A 34 0.26 4.38 -3.01
CA TYR A 34 -0.39 3.23 -3.59
C TYR A 34 -0.38 2.05 -2.62
N ILE A 35 0.76 1.78 -2.00
CA ILE A 35 0.87 0.69 -1.04
C ILE A 35 -0.05 0.92 0.13
N ASN A 36 -0.08 2.15 0.62
CA ASN A 36 -0.96 2.48 1.74
C ASN A 36 -2.42 2.21 1.40
N LEU A 37 -2.81 2.56 0.18
CA LEU A 37 -4.17 2.35 -0.27
C LEU A 37 -4.52 0.87 -0.35
N VAL A 38 -3.60 0.08 -0.88
CA VAL A 38 -3.82 -1.36 -1.01
C VAL A 38 -3.98 -2.02 0.36
N LEU A 39 -3.11 -1.65 1.28
CA LEU A 39 -3.19 -2.22 2.62
C LEU A 39 -4.48 -1.82 3.32
N LYS A 40 -4.89 -0.59 3.13
CA LYS A 40 -6.12 -0.11 3.71
C LYS A 40 -7.32 -0.89 3.20
N LYS A 41 -7.35 -1.09 1.89
CA LYS A 41 -8.44 -1.86 1.30
C LYS A 41 -8.46 -3.29 1.79
N HIS A 42 -7.28 -3.87 1.93
CA HIS A 42 -7.19 -5.24 2.41
C HIS A 42 -7.80 -5.38 3.80
N LEU A 43 -7.47 -4.46 4.68
CA LEU A 43 -7.99 -4.49 6.04
C LEU A 43 -9.49 -4.27 6.06
N GLU A 44 -9.97 -3.39 5.22
CA GLU A 44 -11.41 -3.14 5.14
C GLU A 44 -12.16 -4.37 4.70
N GLU A 45 -11.60 -5.08 3.73
CA GLU A 45 -12.24 -6.30 3.27
C GLU A 45 -12.29 -7.35 4.35
N GLU A 46 -11.23 -7.46 5.12
CA GLU A 46 -11.21 -8.41 6.22
C GLU A 46 -12.25 -8.10 7.27
N GLN A 47 -12.40 -6.82 7.57
CA GLN A 47 -13.37 -6.40 8.57
C GLN A 47 -14.80 -6.66 8.14
N ASN A 48 -15.05 -6.53 6.86
CA ASN A 48 -16.39 -6.76 6.32
C ASN A 48 -16.71 -8.23 6.11
N ARG A 49 -15.71 -9.06 6.23
CA ARG A 49 -15.89 -10.46 6.01
C ARG A 49 -16.45 -11.11 7.26
N LYS A 50 -17.35 -11.99 7.08
CA LYS A 50 -17.96 -12.66 8.23
C LYS A 50 -17.77 -14.13 8.17
#